data_c8c4e30556e80cabdd43c76a19f5dbc5
#
_entry.id   c8c4e30556e80cabdd43c76a19f5dbc5
#
_cell.length_a   1.000
_cell.length_b   1.000
_cell.length_c   1.000
_cell.angle_alpha   90.00
_cell.angle_beta   90.00
_cell.angle_gamma   90.00
#
_symmetry.space_group_name_H-M   'P 1'
#
loop_
_entity.id
_entity.type
_entity.pdbx_description
1 polymer ?
#
loop_
_entity_poly.entity_id
_entity_poly.type
_entity_poly.pdbx_seq_one_letter_code
_entity_poly.pdbx_strand_id
1 'polypeptide(L)'
;MAASTREILVGPDQFEVITEDVVLRARLDSAIAVCVFDTVDEAGALLHLRCVARQGANPDATDTTLATELLLLDRCLETLRTAAPQARALKARIVVHLPAHSTARQACDTTVTLVGHFMQDFGAELAPVDLQYGEPRELVFRPCMGSLQVR
;
A
#
# COMPACT_ATOMS: atom_id res chain seq x y z
N MET A 1 9.14 -29.44 13.86
CA MET A 1 9.30 -28.01 14.13
C MET A 1 8.76 -27.21 12.98
N ALA A 2 7.82 -26.33 13.26
CA ALA A 2 7.35 -25.39 12.24
C ALA A 2 8.44 -24.34 12.00
N ALA A 3 8.84 -24.15 10.74
CA ALA A 3 9.73 -23.05 10.40
C ALA A 3 8.99 -21.73 10.66
N SER A 4 9.63 -20.81 11.35
CA SER A 4 9.06 -19.47 11.54
C SER A 4 8.97 -18.77 10.19
N THR A 5 7.81 -18.20 9.90
CA THR A 5 7.62 -17.41 8.68
C THR A 5 8.48 -16.15 8.76
N ARG A 6 9.19 -15.86 7.70
CA ARG A 6 10.01 -14.65 7.60
C ARG A 6 9.12 -13.42 7.62
N GLU A 7 9.53 -12.40 8.35
CA GLU A 7 8.82 -11.13 8.44
C GLU A 7 9.70 -9.99 7.90
N ILE A 8 9.09 -9.08 7.16
CA ILE A 8 9.76 -7.89 6.63
C ILE A 8 8.96 -6.66 7.05
N LEU A 9 9.63 -5.71 7.70
CA LEU A 9 9.03 -4.42 8.02
C LEU A 9 9.21 -3.47 6.84
N VAL A 10 8.09 -2.94 6.33
CA VAL A 10 8.09 -1.98 5.22
C VAL A 10 7.94 -0.57 5.79
N GLY A 11 9.00 0.22 5.70
CA GLY A 11 9.02 1.59 6.20
C GLY A 11 8.32 2.59 5.29
N PRO A 12 8.14 3.84 5.77
CA PRO A 12 7.51 4.89 4.96
C PRO A 12 8.23 5.13 3.63
N ASP A 13 7.44 5.33 2.58
CA ASP A 13 7.90 5.59 1.21
C ASP A 13 8.77 4.45 0.66
N GLN A 14 8.45 3.23 1.07
CA GLN A 14 9.10 2.01 0.61
C GLN A 14 8.06 1.00 0.14
N PHE A 15 8.50 0.04 -0.63
CA PHE A 15 7.67 -1.11 -0.98
C PHE A 15 8.48 -2.40 -0.93
N GLU A 16 7.77 -3.51 -0.80
CA GLU A 16 8.35 -4.85 -0.84
C GLU A 16 7.48 -5.74 -1.71
N VAL A 17 8.10 -6.48 -2.62
CA VAL A 17 7.44 -7.46 -3.48
C VAL A 17 7.95 -8.85 -3.09
N ILE A 18 7.03 -9.79 -2.92
CA ILE A 18 7.36 -11.15 -2.53
C ILE A 18 6.70 -12.17 -3.45
N THR A 19 7.37 -13.30 -3.63
CA THR A 19 6.87 -14.44 -4.41
C THR A 19 6.92 -15.74 -3.62
N GLU A 20 7.09 -15.64 -2.30
CA GLU A 20 7.12 -16.77 -1.38
C GLU A 20 6.34 -16.41 -0.11
N ASP A 21 6.19 -17.34 0.81
CA ASP A 21 5.44 -17.13 2.04
C ASP A 21 6.23 -16.24 3.00
N VAL A 22 5.95 -14.96 2.95
CA VAL A 22 6.56 -13.92 3.78
C VAL A 22 5.45 -13.07 4.39
N VAL A 23 5.62 -12.66 5.64
CA VAL A 23 4.74 -11.71 6.30
C VAL A 23 5.34 -10.32 6.15
N LEU A 24 4.53 -9.39 5.63
CA LEU A 24 4.90 -7.98 5.50
C LEU A 24 4.22 -7.19 6.61
N ARG A 25 4.98 -6.35 7.29
CA ARG A 25 4.48 -5.52 8.37
C ARG A 25 4.70 -4.05 8.08
N ALA A 26 3.75 -3.22 8.52
CA ALA A 26 3.89 -1.77 8.46
C ALA A 26 3.19 -1.14 9.65
N ARG A 27 3.76 -0.06 10.16
CA ARG A 27 3.09 0.80 11.13
C ARG A 27 2.58 2.03 10.40
N LEU A 28 1.27 2.20 10.38
CA LEU A 28 0.63 3.32 9.70
C LEU A 28 0.38 4.45 10.69
N ASP A 29 1.17 5.50 10.54
CA ASP A 29 1.04 6.73 11.30
C ASP A 29 0.97 7.87 10.28
N SER A 30 -0.24 8.35 10.00
CA SER A 30 -0.51 9.27 8.88
C SER A 30 0.03 8.70 7.57
N ALA A 31 -0.54 7.57 7.13
CA ALA A 31 0.01 6.80 6.03
C ALA A 31 -1.06 6.02 5.27
N ILE A 32 -0.68 5.62 4.07
CA ILE A 32 -1.48 4.77 3.18
C ILE A 32 -0.69 3.49 2.94
N ALA A 33 -1.33 2.35 3.12
CA ALA A 33 -0.79 1.06 2.70
C ALA A 33 -1.58 0.53 1.52
N VAL A 34 -0.87 0.15 0.46
CA VAL A 34 -1.45 -0.50 -0.71
C VAL A 34 -0.99 -1.94 -0.71
N CYS A 35 -1.93 -2.87 -0.54
CA CYS A 35 -1.67 -4.29 -0.46
C CYS A 35 -2.21 -4.95 -1.73
N VAL A 36 -1.35 -5.63 -2.49
CA VAL A 36 -1.72 -6.34 -3.70
C VAL A 36 -1.31 -7.80 -3.57
N PHE A 37 -2.18 -8.72 -3.93
CA PHE A 37 -1.87 -10.14 -3.76
C PHE A 37 -2.60 -11.04 -4.75
N ASP A 38 -1.99 -12.20 -5.02
CA ASP A 38 -2.59 -13.32 -5.74
C ASP A 38 -2.30 -14.59 -4.93
N THR A 39 -3.35 -15.23 -4.41
CA THR A 39 -3.21 -16.42 -3.58
C THR A 39 -2.92 -17.68 -4.40
N VAL A 40 -3.24 -17.68 -5.68
CA VAL A 40 -2.97 -18.81 -6.58
C VAL A 40 -1.47 -18.92 -6.87
N ASP A 41 -0.84 -17.80 -7.20
CA ASP A 41 0.59 -17.76 -7.51
C ASP A 41 1.45 -17.34 -6.31
N GLU A 42 0.84 -17.16 -5.13
CA GLU A 42 1.51 -16.84 -3.87
C GLU A 42 2.41 -15.60 -3.96
N ALA A 43 1.96 -14.61 -4.73
CA ALA A 43 2.71 -13.37 -4.94
C ALA A 43 1.98 -12.18 -4.35
N GLY A 44 2.73 -11.16 -3.97
CA GLY A 44 2.12 -9.94 -3.50
C GLY A 44 3.12 -8.83 -3.24
N ALA A 45 2.58 -7.69 -2.88
CA ALA A 45 3.37 -6.49 -2.60
C ALA A 45 2.68 -5.61 -1.56
N LEU A 46 3.50 -4.91 -0.79
CA LEU A 46 3.04 -3.87 0.13
C LEU A 46 3.78 -2.59 -0.18
N LEU A 47 3.04 -1.54 -0.47
CA LEU A 47 3.56 -0.18 -0.64
C LEU A 47 3.10 0.68 0.53
N HIS A 48 4.03 1.37 1.18
CA HIS A 48 3.78 2.22 2.32
C HIS A 48 4.07 3.67 1.94
N LEU A 49 3.04 4.50 1.85
CA LEU A 49 3.15 5.92 1.51
C LEU A 49 2.79 6.78 2.72
N ARG A 50 3.56 7.83 2.96
CA ARG A 50 3.22 8.80 4.00
C ARG A 50 2.17 9.77 3.50
N CYS A 51 1.19 10.09 4.37
CA CYS A 51 0.25 11.18 4.17
C CYS A 51 0.74 12.38 4.96
N VAL A 52 1.42 13.29 4.30
CA VAL A 52 1.95 14.49 4.95
C VAL A 52 1.05 15.68 4.60
N ALA A 53 0.66 16.44 5.63
CA ALA A 53 -0.04 17.70 5.42
C ALA A 53 0.86 18.63 4.61
N ARG A 54 0.37 19.09 3.49
CA ARG A 54 1.09 20.04 2.64
C ARG A 54 0.76 21.43 3.10
N GLN A 55 1.76 22.10 3.68
CA GLN A 55 1.58 23.48 4.13
C GLN A 55 1.75 24.44 2.94
N GLY A 56 0.83 25.36 2.85
CA GLY A 56 0.87 26.39 1.82
C GLY A 56 0.28 25.94 0.50
N ALA A 57 -0.23 26.92 -0.24
CA ALA A 57 -0.79 26.70 -1.56
C ALA A 57 0.32 26.81 -2.61
N ASN A 58 1.32 25.94 -2.55
CA ASN A 58 2.28 25.82 -3.63
C ASN A 58 1.87 24.62 -4.50
N PRO A 59 1.15 24.83 -5.61
CA PRO A 59 0.69 23.75 -6.47
C PRO A 59 1.82 22.88 -6.99
N ASP A 60 2.98 23.49 -7.30
CA ASP A 60 4.13 22.78 -7.84
C ASP A 60 4.68 21.76 -6.84
N ALA A 61 4.80 22.14 -5.57
CA ALA A 61 5.26 21.22 -4.53
C ALA A 61 4.27 20.07 -4.31
N THR A 62 2.96 20.36 -4.40
CA THR A 62 1.91 19.35 -4.29
C THR A 62 2.00 18.36 -5.44
N ASP A 63 2.12 18.85 -6.67
CA ASP A 63 2.22 18.03 -7.87
C ASP A 63 3.47 17.15 -7.84
N THR A 64 4.61 17.69 -7.39
CA THR A 64 5.86 16.95 -7.27
C THR A 64 5.74 15.80 -6.27
N THR A 65 5.12 16.04 -5.13
CA THR A 65 4.93 14.99 -4.11
C THR A 65 4.04 13.87 -4.64
N LEU A 66 2.92 14.24 -5.27
CA LEU A 66 2.00 13.26 -5.85
C LEU A 66 2.69 12.47 -6.96
N ALA A 67 3.45 13.13 -7.82
CA ALA A 67 4.20 12.45 -8.87
C ALA A 67 5.20 11.43 -8.31
N THR A 68 5.86 11.75 -7.19
CA THR A 68 6.78 10.83 -6.51
C THR A 68 6.03 9.62 -5.96
N GLU A 69 4.88 9.81 -5.34
CA GLU A 69 4.04 8.74 -4.82
C GLU A 69 3.58 7.80 -5.94
N LEU A 70 3.11 8.36 -7.06
CA LEU A 70 2.68 7.58 -8.21
C LEU A 70 3.83 6.84 -8.86
N LEU A 71 5.02 7.41 -8.88
CA LEU A 71 6.21 6.74 -9.39
C LEU A 71 6.59 5.53 -8.52
N LEU A 72 6.49 5.65 -7.20
CA LEU A 72 6.71 4.52 -6.29
C LEU A 72 5.69 3.40 -6.54
N LEU A 73 4.43 3.76 -6.73
CA LEU A 73 3.38 2.80 -7.06
C LEU A 73 3.67 2.09 -8.38
N ASP A 74 4.05 2.84 -9.40
CA ASP A 74 4.38 2.28 -10.71
C ASP A 74 5.54 1.30 -10.60
N ARG A 75 6.61 1.66 -9.89
CA ARG A 75 7.75 0.78 -9.66
C ARG A 75 7.38 -0.48 -8.89
N CYS A 76 6.54 -0.34 -7.88
CA CYS A 76 6.05 -1.48 -7.10
C CYS A 76 5.30 -2.46 -8.00
N LEU A 77 4.38 -1.98 -8.82
CA LEU A 77 3.58 -2.80 -9.71
C LEU A 77 4.42 -3.43 -10.82
N GLU A 78 5.37 -2.70 -11.39
CA GLU A 78 6.30 -3.24 -12.39
C GLU A 78 7.18 -4.34 -11.78
N THR A 79 7.66 -4.14 -10.56
CA THR A 79 8.46 -5.15 -9.85
C THR A 79 7.63 -6.41 -9.61
N LEU A 80 6.36 -6.26 -9.20
CA LEU A 80 5.45 -7.39 -9.00
C LEU A 80 5.19 -8.12 -10.32
N ARG A 81 4.92 -7.39 -11.40
CA ARG A 81 4.68 -7.98 -12.72
C ARG A 81 5.88 -8.76 -13.21
N THR A 82 7.08 -8.23 -13.01
CA THR A 82 8.32 -8.89 -13.40
C THR A 82 8.57 -10.15 -12.57
N ALA A 83 8.32 -10.08 -11.26
CA ALA A 83 8.54 -11.19 -10.33
C ALA A 83 7.50 -12.30 -10.50
N ALA A 84 6.27 -11.96 -10.85
CA ALA A 84 5.14 -12.89 -10.98
C ALA A 84 4.34 -12.62 -12.26
N PRO A 85 4.93 -12.85 -13.45
CA PRO A 85 4.28 -12.52 -14.72
C PRO A 85 3.02 -13.35 -14.99
N GLN A 86 2.87 -14.48 -14.33
CA GLN A 86 1.71 -15.35 -14.48
C GLN A 86 0.54 -14.96 -13.55
N ALA A 87 0.78 -14.08 -12.59
CA ALA A 87 -0.26 -13.68 -11.63
C ALA A 87 -1.35 -12.87 -12.36
N ARG A 88 -2.57 -13.37 -12.37
CA ARG A 88 -3.69 -12.78 -13.12
C ARG A 88 -4.91 -12.46 -12.26
N ALA A 89 -5.05 -13.12 -11.12
CA ALA A 89 -6.18 -12.92 -10.22
C ALA A 89 -5.78 -12.00 -9.08
N LEU A 90 -5.26 -10.82 -9.41
CA LEU A 90 -4.76 -9.87 -8.43
C LEU A 90 -5.91 -9.17 -7.70
N LYS A 91 -5.76 -9.08 -6.39
CA LYS A 91 -6.65 -8.33 -5.51
C LYS A 91 -5.86 -7.24 -4.82
N ALA A 92 -6.49 -6.10 -4.60
CA ALA A 92 -5.87 -4.96 -3.95
C ALA A 92 -6.71 -4.45 -2.79
N ARG A 93 -6.04 -4.05 -1.72
CA ARG A 93 -6.68 -3.43 -0.55
C ARG A 93 -5.88 -2.18 -0.19
N ILE A 94 -6.59 -1.10 0.10
CA ILE A 94 -5.98 0.15 0.54
C ILE A 94 -6.40 0.39 1.98
N VAL A 95 -5.41 0.57 2.86
CA VAL A 95 -5.62 0.85 4.29
C VAL A 95 -5.01 2.21 4.58
N VAL A 96 -5.78 3.08 5.23
CA VAL A 96 -5.36 4.45 5.51
C VAL A 96 -5.50 4.74 7.00
N HIS A 97 -4.50 5.38 7.56
CA HIS A 97 -4.56 5.96 8.89
C HIS A 97 -4.30 7.45 8.83
N LEU A 98 -5.14 8.22 9.51
CA LEU A 98 -4.93 9.65 9.74
C LEU A 98 -5.13 9.97 11.23
N PRO A 99 -4.32 10.89 11.80
CA PRO A 99 -4.57 11.38 13.15
C PRO A 99 -5.95 12.05 13.26
N ALA A 100 -6.51 12.10 14.47
CA ALA A 100 -7.88 12.59 14.72
C ALA A 100 -8.13 13.99 14.17
N HIS A 101 -7.13 14.86 14.17
CA HIS A 101 -7.24 16.25 13.69
C HIS A 101 -6.30 16.53 12.54
N SER A 102 -6.18 15.57 11.61
CA SER A 102 -5.27 15.69 10.48
C SER A 102 -5.72 16.75 9.49
N THR A 103 -4.76 17.55 9.01
CA THR A 103 -4.95 18.46 7.88
C THR A 103 -4.57 17.80 6.54
N ALA A 104 -4.16 16.53 6.56
CA ALA A 104 -3.71 15.80 5.39
C ALA A 104 -4.84 15.08 4.64
N ARG A 105 -6.09 15.17 5.11
CA ARG A 105 -7.21 14.41 4.55
C ARG A 105 -7.39 14.63 3.05
N GLN A 106 -7.38 15.88 2.60
CA GLN A 106 -7.60 16.17 1.19
C GLN A 106 -6.48 15.63 0.31
N ALA A 107 -5.23 15.77 0.74
CA ALA A 107 -4.09 15.20 0.04
C ALA A 107 -4.18 13.68 0.00
N CYS A 108 -4.57 13.07 1.11
CA CYS A 108 -4.78 11.64 1.20
C CYS A 108 -5.87 11.15 0.24
N ASP A 109 -7.02 11.82 0.21
CA ASP A 109 -8.14 11.45 -0.67
C ASP A 109 -7.71 11.52 -2.14
N THR A 110 -6.94 12.52 -2.54
CA THR A 110 -6.40 12.63 -3.89
C THR A 110 -5.49 11.45 -4.22
N THR A 111 -4.55 11.14 -3.34
CA THR A 111 -3.64 10.02 -3.53
C THR A 111 -4.40 8.69 -3.62
N VAL A 112 -5.33 8.44 -2.71
CA VAL A 112 -6.13 7.22 -2.69
C VAL A 112 -6.94 7.06 -3.98
N THR A 113 -7.55 8.14 -4.48
CA THR A 113 -8.31 8.10 -5.72
C THR A 113 -7.44 7.71 -6.91
N LEU A 114 -6.24 8.30 -7.01
CA LEU A 114 -5.32 7.99 -8.10
C LEU A 114 -4.73 6.59 -7.98
N VAL A 115 -4.41 6.14 -6.76
CA VAL A 115 -3.97 4.76 -6.51
C VAL A 115 -5.06 3.78 -6.98
N GLY A 116 -6.31 4.08 -6.68
CA GLY A 116 -7.45 3.26 -7.12
C GLY A 116 -7.50 3.12 -8.63
N HIS A 117 -7.32 4.22 -9.37
CA HIS A 117 -7.29 4.18 -10.82
C HIS A 117 -6.12 3.35 -11.36
N PHE A 118 -4.93 3.51 -10.78
CA PHE A 118 -3.77 2.69 -11.15
C PHE A 118 -4.01 1.20 -10.91
N MET A 119 -4.66 0.85 -9.80
CA MET A 119 -4.98 -0.54 -9.49
C MET A 119 -5.96 -1.13 -10.51
N GLN A 120 -6.98 -0.37 -10.89
CA GLN A 120 -7.94 -0.80 -11.91
C GLN A 120 -7.26 -0.99 -13.27
N ASP A 121 -6.41 -0.05 -13.66
CA ASP A 121 -5.65 -0.15 -14.93
C ASP A 121 -4.68 -1.34 -14.90
N PHE A 122 -4.13 -1.66 -13.75
CA PHE A 122 -3.27 -2.81 -13.55
C PHE A 122 -4.04 -4.14 -13.62
N GLY A 123 -5.35 -4.09 -13.47
CA GLY A 123 -6.21 -5.27 -13.51
C GLY A 123 -6.46 -5.91 -12.15
N ALA A 124 -6.20 -5.20 -11.06
CA ALA A 124 -6.47 -5.70 -9.73
C ALA A 124 -7.90 -5.41 -9.30
N GLU A 125 -8.54 -6.39 -8.66
CA GLU A 125 -9.83 -6.20 -8.03
C GLU A 125 -9.65 -5.43 -6.72
N LEU A 126 -10.25 -4.24 -6.64
CA LEU A 126 -10.07 -3.33 -5.52
C LEU A 126 -11.22 -3.46 -4.53
N ALA A 127 -10.90 -3.78 -3.27
CA ALA A 127 -11.86 -3.75 -2.17
C ALA A 127 -12.10 -2.30 -1.70
N PRO A 128 -13.19 -2.03 -0.95
CA PRO A 128 -13.42 -0.70 -0.37
C PRO A 128 -12.25 -0.26 0.51
N VAL A 129 -11.95 1.03 0.47
CA VAL A 129 -10.85 1.61 1.24
C VAL A 129 -11.16 1.56 2.74
N ASP A 130 -10.19 1.08 3.52
CA ASP A 130 -10.28 1.05 4.99
C ASP A 130 -9.58 2.29 5.55
N LEU A 131 -10.36 3.33 5.86
CA LEU A 131 -9.86 4.58 6.43
C LEU A 131 -10.28 4.70 7.89
N GLN A 132 -9.32 4.91 8.78
CA GLN A 132 -9.61 5.20 10.19
C GLN A 132 -8.78 6.38 10.69
N TYR A 133 -9.38 7.12 11.62
CA TYR A 133 -8.74 8.23 12.33
C TYR A 133 -8.37 7.79 13.74
N GLY A 134 -7.35 8.42 14.32
CA GLY A 134 -6.98 8.25 15.71
C GLY A 134 -5.57 7.72 15.91
N GLU A 135 -5.45 6.66 16.68
CA GLU A 135 -4.16 6.06 16.99
C GLU A 135 -3.52 5.39 15.77
N PRO A 136 -2.19 5.34 15.69
CA PRO A 136 -1.50 4.59 14.64
C PRO A 136 -1.97 3.14 14.56
N ARG A 137 -1.95 2.59 13.35
CA ARG A 137 -2.43 1.22 13.09
C ARG A 137 -1.25 0.32 12.77
N GLU A 138 -1.29 -0.89 13.31
CA GLU A 138 -0.34 -1.95 12.95
C GLU A 138 -0.96 -2.83 11.88
N LEU A 139 -0.24 -3.00 10.77
CA LEU A 139 -0.68 -3.81 9.65
C LEU A 139 0.20 -5.05 9.53
N VAL A 140 -0.45 -6.22 9.41
CA VAL A 140 0.21 -7.50 9.19
C VAL A 140 -0.41 -8.12 7.94
N PHE A 141 0.39 -8.25 6.89
CA PHE A 141 -0.05 -8.71 5.59
C PHE A 141 0.73 -9.96 5.17
N ARG A 142 0.02 -11.04 4.93
CA ARG A 142 0.59 -12.30 4.44
C ARG A 142 -0.01 -12.59 3.06
N PRO A 143 0.63 -12.12 1.98
CA PRO A 143 0.05 -12.16 0.63
C PRO A 143 -0.28 -13.56 0.13
N CYS A 144 0.56 -14.54 0.40
CA CYS A 144 0.32 -15.90 -0.11
C CYS A 144 -0.94 -16.53 0.48
N MET A 145 -1.41 -16.06 1.64
CA MET A 145 -2.65 -16.50 2.27
C MET A 145 -3.80 -15.52 2.03
N GLY A 146 -3.54 -14.38 1.41
CA GLY A 146 -4.53 -13.32 1.29
C GLY A 146 -4.97 -12.74 2.62
N SER A 147 -4.15 -12.89 3.66
CA SER A 147 -4.49 -12.47 5.02
C SER A 147 -3.99 -11.07 5.30
N LEU A 148 -4.89 -10.19 5.73
CA LEU A 148 -4.56 -8.83 6.14
C LEU A 148 -5.22 -8.55 7.48
N GLN A 149 -4.41 -8.25 8.49
CA GLN A 149 -4.87 -7.85 9.81
C GLN A 149 -4.43 -6.42 10.10
N VAL A 150 -5.34 -5.62 10.58
CA VAL A 150 -5.07 -4.21 10.93
C VAL A 150 -5.60 -3.97 12.33
N ARG A 151 -4.74 -3.50 13.21
CA ARG A 151 -5.07 -3.25 14.62
C ARG A 151 -5.11 -1.79 14.96
#